data_4635087f09ca2136ef97c85c2fecef50
#
_entry.id   4635087f09ca2136ef97c85c2fecef50
#
_cell.length_a   1.000
_cell.length_b   1.000
_cell.length_c   1.000
_cell.angle_alpha   90.00
_cell.angle_beta   90.00
_cell.angle_gamma   90.00
#
_symmetry.space_group_name_H-M   'P 1'
#
loop_
_entity.id
_entity.type
_entity.pdbx_description
1 polymer ?
#
loop_
_entity_poly.entity_id
_entity_poly.type
_entity_poly.pdbx_seq_one_letter_code
_entity_poly.pdbx_strand_id
1 'polypeptide(L)'
;DWAEAIVAHRPYASLEELTRKAGLPPRAVRLLADADACRSLSRDRREALWDARRMPADALPLFAAADARELGEEADMALPNMALQEHVVADYQTLRLSLKAHPMALLRPVFQAEKILSCADLASVPAGKRVSVAGLVLVRQRPGNGKAIFITLEDETGVANIILWARTFEAQRRAVMSARLDQMEEVVEAPSAAPAPAPVTAPSAPVAPSIAFRGAPEITSD
;
A
#
# COMPACT_ATOMS: atom_id res chain seq x y z
N ASP A 1 14.32 20.59 14.26
CA ASP A 1 13.24 20.28 13.31
C ASP A 1 11.92 19.98 14.05
N TRP A 2 10.82 19.73 13.33
CA TRP A 2 9.52 19.43 13.96
C TRP A 2 9.55 18.16 14.79
N ALA A 3 10.25 17.13 14.35
CA ALA A 3 10.31 15.86 15.07
C ALA A 3 11.03 16.03 16.42
N GLU A 4 12.13 16.75 16.45
CA GLU A 4 12.85 17.08 17.70
C GLU A 4 11.98 17.89 18.64
N ALA A 5 11.26 18.89 18.15
CA ALA A 5 10.34 19.70 18.95
C ALA A 5 9.21 18.86 19.55
N ILE A 6 8.63 17.94 18.77
CA ILE A 6 7.62 17.00 19.26
C ILE A 6 8.18 16.10 20.37
N VAL A 7 9.38 15.56 20.18
CA VAL A 7 10.01 14.66 21.17
C VAL A 7 10.34 15.39 22.45
N ALA A 8 10.87 16.63 22.36
CA ALA A 8 11.32 17.41 23.49
C ALA A 8 10.18 17.86 24.44
N HIS A 9 8.97 17.99 23.94
CA HIS A 9 7.84 18.55 24.72
C HIS A 9 6.77 17.52 25.12
N ARG A 10 7.06 16.20 24.99
CA ARG A 10 6.16 15.13 25.47
C ARG A 10 5.97 15.19 26.97
N PRO A 11 4.81 14.73 27.49
CA PRO A 11 3.63 14.19 26.81
C PRO A 11 2.64 15.27 26.36
N TYR A 12 1.65 14.87 25.54
CA TYR A 12 0.56 15.72 25.07
C TYR A 12 -0.81 15.09 25.39
N ALA A 13 -1.75 15.90 25.84
CA ALA A 13 -3.11 15.45 26.11
C ALA A 13 -4.05 15.65 24.90
N SER A 14 -3.73 16.58 23.99
CA SER A 14 -4.55 16.89 22.82
C SER A 14 -3.71 17.33 21.62
N LEU A 15 -4.34 17.35 20.43
CA LEU A 15 -3.73 17.87 19.22
C LEU A 15 -3.40 19.36 19.30
N GLU A 16 -4.24 20.12 19.98
CA GLU A 16 -4.03 21.54 20.23
C GLU A 16 -2.82 21.78 21.14
N GLU A 17 -2.69 20.99 22.21
CA GLU A 17 -1.53 21.06 23.10
C GLU A 17 -0.24 20.68 22.37
N LEU A 18 -0.27 19.64 21.53
CA LEU A 18 0.84 19.26 20.67
C LEU A 18 1.26 20.43 19.77
N THR A 19 0.31 21.04 19.09
CA THR A 19 0.57 22.16 18.18
C THR A 19 1.22 23.34 18.91
N ARG A 20 0.68 23.72 20.07
CA ARG A 20 1.16 24.85 20.87
C ARG A 20 2.55 24.58 21.47
N LYS A 21 2.74 23.44 22.15
CA LYS A 21 3.99 23.12 22.85
C LYS A 21 5.16 22.88 21.90
N ALA A 22 4.91 22.19 20.80
CA ALA A 22 5.94 21.90 19.82
C ALA A 22 6.09 23.00 18.75
N GLY A 23 5.28 24.07 18.80
CA GLY A 23 5.33 25.17 17.84
C GLY A 23 5.12 24.73 16.38
N LEU A 24 4.18 23.81 16.17
CA LEU A 24 3.97 23.23 14.85
C LEU A 24 3.13 24.16 13.96
N PRO A 25 3.57 24.41 12.71
CA PRO A 25 2.75 25.13 11.76
C PRO A 25 1.56 24.24 11.30
N PRO A 26 0.44 24.83 10.83
CA PRO A 26 -0.75 24.10 10.39
C PRO A 26 -0.47 23.00 9.37
N ARG A 27 0.53 23.20 8.51
CA ARG A 27 0.98 22.20 7.55
C ARG A 27 1.52 20.94 8.24
N ALA A 28 2.32 21.09 9.29
CA ALA A 28 2.87 19.93 10.01
C ALA A 28 1.78 19.15 10.73
N VAL A 29 0.83 19.85 11.37
CA VAL A 29 -0.32 19.24 12.04
C VAL A 29 -1.17 18.45 11.05
N ARG A 30 -1.42 19.01 9.87
CA ARG A 30 -2.16 18.31 8.80
C ARG A 30 -1.44 17.06 8.33
N LEU A 31 -0.11 17.10 8.13
CA LEU A 31 0.67 15.92 7.75
C LEU A 31 0.62 14.82 8.81
N LEU A 32 0.65 15.16 10.08
CA LEU A 32 0.49 14.20 11.18
C LEU A 32 -0.92 13.58 11.19
N ALA A 33 -1.95 14.39 11.00
CA ALA A 33 -3.32 13.92 10.88
C ALA A 33 -3.53 13.03 9.66
N ASP A 34 -3.01 13.41 8.49
CA ASP A 34 -3.04 12.61 7.26
C ASP A 34 -2.33 11.26 7.43
N ALA A 35 -1.25 11.22 8.23
CA ALA A 35 -0.51 10.00 8.56
C ALA A 35 -1.15 9.15 9.66
N ASP A 36 -2.33 9.52 10.18
CA ASP A 36 -3.00 8.85 11.30
C ASP A 36 -2.14 8.80 12.59
N ALA A 37 -1.26 9.78 12.78
CA ALA A 37 -0.34 9.84 13.91
C ALA A 37 -0.98 10.34 15.22
N CYS A 38 -2.25 10.74 15.18
CA CYS A 38 -2.96 11.34 16.32
C CYS A 38 -3.77 10.32 17.15
N ARG A 39 -3.69 9.03 16.88
CA ARG A 39 -4.46 7.99 17.58
C ARG A 39 -4.16 7.94 19.08
N SER A 40 -2.92 8.18 19.48
CA SER A 40 -2.54 8.24 20.90
C SER A 40 -3.18 9.43 21.65
N LEU A 41 -3.70 10.40 20.90
CA LEU A 41 -4.46 11.53 21.43
C LEU A 41 -5.99 11.30 21.35
N SER A 42 -6.41 10.04 21.20
CA SER A 42 -7.81 9.62 21.06
C SER A 42 -8.54 10.29 19.88
N ARG A 43 -7.81 10.59 18.80
CA ARG A 43 -8.36 11.14 17.57
C ARG A 43 -8.18 10.17 16.42
N ASP A 44 -9.31 9.79 15.77
CA ASP A 44 -9.26 9.12 14.46
C ASP A 44 -8.74 10.06 13.38
N ARG A 45 -8.22 9.53 12.29
CA ARG A 45 -7.68 10.33 11.17
C ARG A 45 -8.63 11.43 10.71
N ARG A 46 -9.92 11.11 10.57
CA ARG A 46 -10.94 12.05 10.11
C ARG A 46 -11.18 13.17 11.10
N GLU A 47 -11.25 12.87 12.38
CA GLU A 47 -11.35 13.85 13.46
C GLU A 47 -10.09 14.71 13.54
N ALA A 48 -8.91 14.10 13.51
CA ALA A 48 -7.65 14.83 13.54
C ALA A 48 -7.49 15.80 12.35
N LEU A 49 -7.92 15.39 11.14
CA LEU A 49 -7.95 16.27 9.96
C LEU A 49 -8.94 17.40 10.11
N TRP A 50 -10.09 17.13 10.71
CA TRP A 50 -11.09 18.16 11.01
C TRP A 50 -10.53 19.18 11.97
N ASP A 51 -9.97 18.73 13.09
CA ASP A 51 -9.34 19.58 14.10
C ASP A 51 -8.19 20.40 13.49
N ALA A 52 -7.32 19.77 12.68
CA ALA A 52 -6.21 20.45 12.03
C ALA A 52 -6.65 21.56 11.04
N ARG A 53 -7.84 21.44 10.43
CA ARG A 53 -8.39 22.46 9.52
C ARG A 53 -8.98 23.65 10.27
N ARG A 54 -9.44 23.43 11.50
CA ARG A 54 -10.04 24.47 12.35
C ARG A 54 -8.98 25.29 13.07
N MET A 55 -7.76 24.77 13.20
CA MET A 55 -6.70 25.53 13.84
C MET A 55 -6.36 26.77 13.01
N PRO A 56 -6.34 27.96 13.63
CA PRO A 56 -5.98 29.20 12.93
C PRO A 56 -4.54 29.11 12.41
N ALA A 57 -4.34 29.59 11.19
CA ALA A 57 -3.04 29.57 10.54
C ALA A 57 -1.97 30.40 11.26
N ASP A 58 -2.40 31.49 11.92
CA ASP A 58 -1.57 32.37 12.75
C ASP A 58 -2.37 32.79 13.97
N ALA A 59 -1.73 32.80 15.14
CA ALA A 59 -2.26 33.51 16.29
C ALA A 59 -2.11 35.02 15.99
N LEU A 60 -3.13 35.59 15.35
CA LEU A 60 -3.19 37.03 15.17
C LEU A 60 -3.05 37.69 16.56
N PRO A 61 -2.13 38.66 16.77
CA PRO A 61 -1.84 39.21 18.07
C PRO A 61 -3.10 39.78 18.80
N LEU A 62 -4.09 40.18 18.00
CA LEU A 62 -5.36 40.70 18.52
C LEU A 62 -6.22 39.60 19.15
N PHE A 63 -6.14 38.36 18.66
CA PHE A 63 -6.89 37.22 19.20
C PHE A 63 -6.08 36.39 20.20
N ALA A 64 -4.75 36.56 20.25
CA ALA A 64 -3.94 35.99 21.32
C ALA A 64 -4.22 36.63 22.71
N ALA A 65 -4.76 37.85 22.74
CA ALA A 65 -5.17 38.55 23.95
C ALA A 65 -6.65 38.28 24.34
N ALA A 66 -7.49 37.91 23.39
CA ALA A 66 -8.82 37.37 23.63
C ALA A 66 -8.65 35.88 23.92
N ASP A 67 -8.72 35.50 25.21
CA ASP A 67 -8.65 34.11 25.65
C ASP A 67 -9.54 33.28 24.72
N ALA A 68 -8.97 32.30 24.03
CA ALA A 68 -9.56 31.55 22.90
C ALA A 68 -10.82 30.70 23.28
N ARG A 69 -11.49 31.04 24.36
CA ARG A 69 -12.77 30.48 24.81
C ARG A 69 -13.96 30.85 23.90
N GLU A 70 -13.78 31.77 22.97
CA GLU A 70 -14.86 32.16 22.02
C GLU A 70 -14.93 31.35 20.72
N LEU A 71 -14.03 30.41 20.49
CA LEU A 71 -14.37 29.29 19.61
C LEU A 71 -15.34 28.43 20.43
N GLY A 72 -16.62 28.77 20.39
CA GLY A 72 -17.66 28.12 21.18
C GLY A 72 -17.51 26.61 21.13
N GLU A 73 -17.87 25.93 22.23
CA GLU A 73 -18.06 24.49 22.25
C GLU A 73 -19.03 24.14 21.11
N GLU A 74 -18.46 24.01 19.91
CA GLU A 74 -19.20 23.41 18.79
C GLU A 74 -19.59 22.00 19.24
N ALA A 75 -20.87 21.70 19.09
CA ALA A 75 -21.40 20.37 19.29
C ALA A 75 -20.43 19.34 18.71
N ASP A 76 -20.07 18.37 19.53
CA ASP A 76 -19.20 17.25 19.09
C ASP A 76 -19.83 16.64 17.84
N MET A 77 -19.30 17.03 16.68
CA MET A 77 -19.69 16.49 15.40
C MET A 77 -19.14 15.08 15.35
N ALA A 78 -19.89 14.10 15.89
CA ALA A 78 -19.56 12.69 15.84
C ALA A 78 -19.38 12.29 14.36
N LEU A 79 -18.18 12.49 13.83
CA LEU A 79 -17.84 12.06 12.47
C LEU A 79 -17.86 10.54 12.43
N PRO A 80 -18.48 9.93 11.41
CA PRO A 80 -18.48 8.49 11.30
C PRO A 80 -17.04 7.96 11.19
N ASN A 81 -16.75 6.91 11.97
CA ASN A 81 -15.44 6.29 11.96
C ASN A 81 -15.05 5.87 10.54
N MET A 82 -13.79 6.05 10.22
CA MET A 82 -13.23 5.68 8.93
C MET A 82 -13.14 4.15 8.82
N ALA A 83 -13.63 3.58 7.73
CA ALA A 83 -13.55 2.14 7.49
C ALA A 83 -12.10 1.68 7.28
N LEU A 84 -11.78 0.41 7.59
CA LEU A 84 -10.42 -0.13 7.49
C LEU A 84 -9.83 0.06 6.08
N GLN A 85 -10.62 -0.20 5.03
CA GLN A 85 -10.18 -0.02 3.65
C GLN A 85 -9.84 1.44 3.33
N GLU A 86 -10.60 2.40 3.84
CA GLU A 86 -10.32 3.82 3.68
C GLU A 86 -9.01 4.21 4.38
N HIS A 87 -8.77 3.65 5.58
CA HIS A 87 -7.50 3.83 6.29
C HIS A 87 -6.32 3.30 5.49
N VAL A 88 -6.42 2.08 4.94
CA VAL A 88 -5.36 1.47 4.14
C VAL A 88 -5.07 2.31 2.90
N VAL A 89 -6.11 2.75 2.17
CA VAL A 89 -5.94 3.63 1.00
C VAL A 89 -5.24 4.94 1.39
N ALA A 90 -5.69 5.59 2.47
CA ALA A 90 -5.08 6.82 2.94
C ALA A 90 -3.62 6.62 3.41
N ASP A 91 -3.31 5.49 4.08
CA ASP A 91 -1.95 5.13 4.45
C ASP A 91 -1.03 5.03 3.23
N TYR A 92 -1.47 4.32 2.16
CA TYR A 92 -0.70 4.22 0.92
C TYR A 92 -0.54 5.56 0.19
N GLN A 93 -1.53 6.44 0.26
CA GLN A 93 -1.44 7.78 -0.33
C GLN A 93 -0.42 8.66 0.40
N THR A 94 -0.36 8.57 1.72
CA THR A 94 0.47 9.43 2.59
C THR A 94 1.83 8.85 2.91
N LEU A 95 1.87 7.60 3.39
CA LEU A 95 3.07 6.93 3.91
C LEU A 95 3.68 5.93 2.93
N ARG A 96 2.95 5.55 1.87
CA ARG A 96 3.32 4.51 0.90
C ARG A 96 3.36 3.09 1.47
N LEU A 97 2.85 2.90 2.67
CA LEU A 97 2.69 1.61 3.35
C LEU A 97 1.53 1.69 4.33
N SER A 98 0.99 0.55 4.74
CA SER A 98 0.04 0.46 5.85
C SER A 98 0.48 -0.62 6.83
N LEU A 99 0.36 -0.33 8.13
CA LEU A 99 0.57 -1.30 9.21
C LEU A 99 -0.75 -1.94 9.67
N LYS A 100 -1.89 -1.53 9.09
CA LYS A 100 -3.22 -2.00 9.50
C LYS A 100 -3.63 -3.27 8.77
N ALA A 101 -3.50 -3.27 7.45
CA ALA A 101 -3.76 -4.42 6.60
C ALA A 101 -3.06 -4.26 5.25
N HIS A 102 -2.77 -5.38 4.61
CA HIS A 102 -2.34 -5.38 3.21
C HIS A 102 -3.55 -5.14 2.29
N PRO A 103 -3.46 -4.33 1.22
CA PRO A 103 -4.59 -4.07 0.33
C PRO A 103 -5.21 -5.34 -0.26
N MET A 104 -4.38 -6.34 -0.59
CA MET A 104 -4.83 -7.60 -1.16
C MET A 104 -5.68 -8.42 -0.17
N ALA A 105 -5.42 -8.32 1.14
CA ALA A 105 -6.24 -8.98 2.17
C ALA A 105 -7.70 -8.50 2.13
N LEU A 106 -7.93 -7.22 1.81
CA LEU A 106 -9.27 -6.66 1.70
C LEU A 106 -10.03 -7.17 0.46
N LEU A 107 -9.29 -7.53 -0.57
CA LEU A 107 -9.82 -8.06 -1.84
C LEU A 107 -9.85 -9.59 -1.88
N ARG A 108 -9.24 -10.26 -0.92
CA ARG A 108 -9.11 -11.73 -0.89
C ARG A 108 -10.43 -12.48 -1.05
N PRO A 109 -11.56 -12.11 -0.40
CA PRO A 109 -12.83 -12.78 -0.60
C PRO A 109 -13.31 -12.77 -2.06
N VAL A 110 -13.10 -11.65 -2.77
CA VAL A 110 -13.45 -11.52 -4.20
C VAL A 110 -12.55 -12.41 -5.05
N PHE A 111 -11.23 -12.36 -4.81
CA PHE A 111 -10.26 -13.17 -5.54
C PHE A 111 -10.48 -14.69 -5.34
N GLN A 112 -10.84 -15.10 -4.12
CA GLN A 112 -11.20 -16.50 -3.86
C GLN A 112 -12.43 -16.94 -4.65
N ALA A 113 -13.47 -16.10 -4.72
CA ALA A 113 -14.66 -16.37 -5.52
C ALA A 113 -14.33 -16.53 -7.02
N GLU A 114 -13.34 -15.79 -7.52
CA GLU A 114 -12.84 -15.86 -8.89
C GLU A 114 -11.75 -16.93 -9.09
N LYS A 115 -11.43 -17.73 -8.07
CA LYS A 115 -10.40 -18.78 -8.07
C LYS A 115 -8.99 -18.23 -8.35
N ILE A 116 -8.72 -16.99 -7.94
CA ILE A 116 -7.41 -16.37 -7.99
C ILE A 116 -6.64 -16.78 -6.72
N LEU A 117 -5.48 -17.39 -6.90
CA LEU A 117 -4.66 -17.92 -5.81
C LEU A 117 -3.90 -16.79 -5.08
N SER A 118 -3.54 -17.08 -3.83
CA SER A 118 -2.56 -16.26 -3.11
C SER A 118 -1.12 -16.59 -3.54
N CYS A 119 -0.18 -15.69 -3.25
CA CYS A 119 1.23 -15.93 -3.52
C CYS A 119 1.76 -17.19 -2.81
N ALA A 120 1.31 -17.45 -1.58
CA ALA A 120 1.69 -18.67 -0.84
C ALA A 120 1.16 -19.95 -1.50
N ASP A 121 -0.06 -19.92 -2.03
CA ASP A 121 -0.69 -21.10 -2.64
C ASP A 121 0.03 -21.55 -3.92
N LEU A 122 0.72 -20.65 -4.61
CA LEU A 122 1.48 -20.97 -5.83
C LEU A 122 2.52 -22.08 -5.61
N ALA A 123 3.14 -22.12 -4.44
CA ALA A 123 4.14 -23.13 -4.10
C ALA A 123 3.57 -24.56 -4.09
N SER A 124 2.27 -24.73 -3.90
CA SER A 124 1.56 -26.02 -3.85
C SER A 124 0.99 -26.45 -5.21
N VAL A 125 1.06 -25.60 -6.24
CA VAL A 125 0.48 -25.88 -7.54
C VAL A 125 1.37 -26.85 -8.32
N PRO A 126 0.80 -27.97 -8.81
CA PRO A 126 1.57 -28.88 -9.68
C PRO A 126 2.05 -28.18 -10.95
N ALA A 127 3.25 -28.51 -11.36
CA ALA A 127 3.82 -28.01 -12.62
C ALA A 127 2.94 -28.33 -13.84
N GLY A 128 2.88 -27.42 -14.81
CA GLY A 128 2.05 -27.53 -16.00
C GLY A 128 0.59 -27.10 -15.81
N LYS A 129 0.17 -26.75 -14.59
CA LYS A 129 -1.19 -26.27 -14.33
C LYS A 129 -1.27 -24.76 -14.59
N ARG A 130 -2.34 -24.34 -15.26
CA ARG A 130 -2.66 -22.92 -15.41
C ARG A 130 -3.43 -22.41 -14.21
N VAL A 131 -2.99 -21.30 -13.63
CA VAL A 131 -3.60 -20.65 -12.48
C VAL A 131 -3.59 -19.13 -12.64
N SER A 132 -4.46 -18.45 -11.92
CA SER A 132 -4.46 -16.99 -11.82
C SER A 132 -3.94 -16.58 -10.44
N VAL A 133 -3.07 -15.57 -10.40
CA VAL A 133 -2.56 -14.95 -9.19
C VAL A 133 -2.71 -13.44 -9.30
N ALA A 134 -2.98 -12.76 -8.18
CA ALA A 134 -3.06 -11.31 -8.12
C ALA A 134 -2.22 -10.76 -6.96
N GLY A 135 -1.57 -9.62 -7.17
CA GLY A 135 -0.73 -8.96 -6.17
C GLY A 135 -0.35 -7.55 -6.56
N LEU A 136 0.19 -6.81 -5.59
CA LEU A 136 0.81 -5.52 -5.83
C LEU A 136 2.16 -5.73 -6.55
N VAL A 137 2.38 -4.97 -7.61
CA VAL A 137 3.65 -5.03 -8.33
C VAL A 137 4.73 -4.26 -7.57
N LEU A 138 5.66 -4.96 -6.95
CA LEU A 138 6.80 -4.34 -6.28
C LEU A 138 7.88 -3.92 -7.26
N VAL A 139 8.23 -4.81 -8.18
CA VAL A 139 9.35 -4.60 -9.10
C VAL A 139 9.02 -5.16 -10.48
N ARG A 140 9.47 -4.44 -11.51
CA ARG A 140 9.55 -4.91 -12.90
C ARG A 140 10.97 -4.74 -13.39
N GLN A 141 11.59 -5.81 -13.80
CA GLN A 141 12.97 -5.81 -14.28
C GLN A 141 13.07 -6.48 -15.65
N ARG A 142 13.86 -5.87 -16.52
CA ARG A 142 14.21 -6.46 -17.83
C ARG A 142 15.72 -6.61 -17.92
N PRO A 143 16.30 -7.68 -17.36
CA PRO A 143 17.75 -7.84 -17.33
C PRO A 143 18.35 -8.17 -18.69
N GLY A 144 19.61 -7.78 -18.88
CA GLY A 144 20.50 -8.21 -19.95
C GLY A 144 19.95 -7.99 -21.36
N ASN A 145 19.83 -9.07 -22.12
CA ASN A 145 19.41 -9.06 -23.53
C ASN A 145 17.90 -8.86 -23.76
N GLY A 146 17.12 -8.61 -22.71
CA GLY A 146 15.70 -8.28 -22.79
C GLY A 146 14.78 -9.42 -23.26
N LYS A 147 15.18 -10.67 -23.15
CA LYS A 147 14.38 -11.84 -23.56
C LYS A 147 13.21 -12.13 -22.62
N ALA A 148 13.32 -11.71 -21.37
CA ALA A 148 12.28 -11.86 -20.34
C ALA A 148 12.16 -10.63 -19.48
N ILE A 149 10.98 -10.43 -18.90
CA ILE A 149 10.70 -9.44 -17.86
C ILE A 149 10.37 -10.21 -16.60
N PHE A 150 10.99 -9.81 -15.50
CA PHE A 150 10.69 -10.32 -14.16
C PHE A 150 9.76 -9.35 -13.46
N ILE A 151 8.66 -9.87 -12.95
CA ILE A 151 7.69 -9.10 -12.18
C ILE A 151 7.60 -9.75 -10.80
N THR A 152 7.80 -8.95 -9.77
CA THR A 152 7.62 -9.37 -8.39
C THR A 152 6.26 -8.86 -7.92
N LEU A 153 5.37 -9.77 -7.57
CA LEU A 153 4.07 -9.49 -6.96
C LEU A 153 4.13 -9.76 -5.46
N GLU A 154 3.40 -8.95 -4.69
CA GLU A 154 3.21 -9.12 -3.26
C GLU A 154 1.73 -9.15 -2.92
N ASP A 155 1.35 -10.07 -2.05
CA ASP A 155 0.05 -10.06 -1.39
C ASP A 155 0.23 -10.22 0.14
N GLU A 156 -0.86 -10.37 0.87
CA GLU A 156 -0.86 -10.54 2.32
C GLU A 156 -0.20 -11.85 2.80
N THR A 157 0.07 -12.78 1.89
CA THR A 157 0.64 -14.10 2.20
C THR A 157 2.12 -14.21 1.86
N GLY A 158 2.62 -13.30 1.02
CA GLY A 158 4.03 -13.30 0.62
C GLY A 158 4.28 -12.72 -0.76
N VAL A 159 5.34 -13.20 -1.40
CA VAL A 159 5.86 -12.67 -2.67
C VAL A 159 5.91 -13.79 -3.72
N ALA A 160 5.48 -13.48 -4.93
CA ALA A 160 5.61 -14.32 -6.11
C ALA A 160 6.49 -13.64 -7.17
N ASN A 161 7.43 -14.39 -7.76
CA ASN A 161 8.26 -13.92 -8.86
C ASN A 161 7.77 -14.53 -10.18
N ILE A 162 7.41 -13.66 -11.09
CA ILE A 162 6.79 -14.00 -12.36
C ILE A 162 7.75 -13.72 -13.51
N ILE A 163 7.88 -14.66 -14.46
CA ILE A 163 8.67 -14.49 -15.66
C ILE A 163 7.75 -14.29 -16.86
N LEU A 164 7.82 -13.12 -17.46
CA LEU A 164 7.08 -12.78 -18.66
C LEU A 164 8.01 -12.77 -19.87
N TRP A 165 7.80 -13.68 -20.80
CA TRP A 165 8.61 -13.76 -22.02
C TRP A 165 8.38 -12.56 -22.94
N ALA A 166 9.42 -12.12 -23.64
CA ALA A 166 9.39 -10.91 -24.45
C ALA A 166 8.22 -10.88 -25.45
N ARG A 167 7.89 -12.01 -26.08
CA ARG A 167 6.76 -12.11 -27.03
C ARG A 167 5.42 -11.78 -26.35
N THR A 168 5.18 -12.31 -25.17
CA THR A 168 3.95 -12.07 -24.38
C THR A 168 3.92 -10.62 -23.87
N PHE A 169 5.07 -10.12 -23.43
CA PHE A 169 5.21 -8.74 -23.00
C PHE A 169 4.86 -7.75 -24.12
N GLU A 170 5.41 -7.93 -25.33
CA GLU A 170 5.12 -7.02 -26.44
C GLU A 170 3.64 -7.04 -26.83
N ALA A 171 2.99 -8.21 -26.77
CA ALA A 171 1.55 -8.33 -27.03
C ALA A 171 0.69 -7.60 -25.99
N GLN A 172 1.17 -7.47 -24.73
CA GLN A 172 0.40 -6.94 -23.61
C GLN A 172 1.12 -5.78 -22.89
N ARG A 173 2.06 -5.15 -23.58
CA ARG A 173 2.95 -4.14 -23.04
C ARG A 173 2.23 -3.03 -22.26
N ARG A 174 1.12 -2.52 -22.81
CA ARG A 174 0.36 -1.44 -22.19
C ARG A 174 -0.20 -1.87 -20.83
N ALA A 175 -0.85 -3.01 -20.76
CA ALA A 175 -1.41 -3.55 -19.52
C ALA A 175 -0.29 -3.78 -18.48
N VAL A 176 0.78 -4.50 -18.86
CA VAL A 176 1.90 -4.79 -17.95
C VAL A 176 2.58 -3.53 -17.43
N MET A 177 2.71 -2.47 -18.25
CA MET A 177 3.40 -1.24 -17.83
C MET A 177 2.53 -0.31 -17.01
N SER A 178 1.21 -0.30 -17.22
CA SER A 178 0.28 0.56 -16.48
C SER A 178 -0.20 -0.04 -15.17
N ALA A 179 -0.13 -1.35 -15.02
CA ALA A 179 -0.64 -2.04 -13.86
C ALA A 179 0.17 -1.71 -12.59
N ARG A 180 -0.54 -1.35 -11.54
CA ARG A 180 -0.02 -1.17 -10.16
C ARG A 180 -0.50 -2.29 -9.26
N LEU A 181 -1.75 -2.71 -9.48
CA LEU A 181 -2.38 -3.91 -8.94
C LEU A 181 -2.61 -4.82 -10.14
N ASP A 182 -1.91 -5.94 -10.24
CA ASP A 182 -2.04 -6.87 -11.34
C ASP A 182 -2.72 -8.14 -10.91
N GLN A 183 -3.76 -8.50 -11.68
CA GLN A 183 -4.27 -9.85 -11.78
C GLN A 183 -3.60 -10.52 -12.98
N MET A 184 -2.86 -11.58 -12.73
CA MET A 184 -2.13 -12.32 -13.77
C MET A 184 -2.62 -13.76 -13.82
N GLU A 185 -2.91 -14.24 -15.02
CA GLU A 185 -3.17 -15.65 -15.27
C GLU A 185 -1.83 -16.35 -15.59
N GLU A 186 -1.43 -17.25 -14.73
CA GLU A 186 -0.17 -17.96 -14.81
C GLU A 186 -0.35 -19.39 -15.34
N VAL A 187 0.53 -19.78 -16.28
CA VAL A 187 0.76 -21.19 -16.60
C VAL A 187 2.03 -21.61 -15.87
N VAL A 188 1.89 -22.42 -14.84
CA VAL A 188 3.03 -23.05 -14.16
C VAL A 188 3.61 -24.11 -15.10
N GLU A 189 4.62 -23.71 -15.90
CA GLU A 189 5.37 -24.68 -16.71
C GLU A 189 6.36 -25.44 -15.81
N ALA A 190 6.28 -26.76 -15.87
CA ALA A 190 7.35 -27.60 -15.31
C ALA A 190 8.68 -27.25 -16.00
N PRO A 191 9.80 -27.22 -15.28
CA PRO A 191 11.09 -27.20 -15.95
C PRO A 191 11.16 -28.41 -16.86
N SER A 192 11.25 -28.18 -18.18
CA SER A 192 11.56 -29.23 -19.15
C SER A 192 12.83 -29.92 -18.68
N ALA A 193 12.77 -31.25 -18.54
CA ALA A 193 13.91 -32.04 -18.14
C ALA A 193 14.99 -31.87 -19.23
N ALA A 194 15.87 -30.89 -19.07
CA ALA A 194 17.12 -30.79 -19.78
C ALA A 194 18.08 -31.83 -19.20
N PRO A 195 18.90 -32.52 -20.05
CA PRO A 195 19.85 -33.50 -19.57
C PRO A 195 20.82 -32.85 -18.58
N ALA A 196 21.03 -33.52 -17.45
CA ALA A 196 21.82 -33.07 -16.32
C ALA A 196 23.23 -32.58 -16.76
N PRO A 197 23.62 -31.34 -16.46
CA PRO A 197 25.04 -30.98 -16.42
C PRO A 197 25.64 -31.49 -15.12
N ALA A 198 26.91 -31.91 -15.21
CA ALA A 198 27.72 -32.42 -14.10
C ALA A 198 27.76 -31.46 -12.87
N PRO A 199 28.01 -31.96 -11.66
CA PRO A 199 27.80 -31.24 -10.42
C PRO A 199 28.78 -30.08 -10.25
N VAL A 200 28.28 -28.86 -10.25
CA VAL A 200 28.98 -27.68 -9.73
C VAL A 200 28.26 -27.24 -8.48
N THR A 201 28.92 -27.38 -7.34
CA THR A 201 28.48 -26.95 -6.00
C THR A 201 28.35 -25.43 -5.93
N ALA A 202 27.13 -24.92 -5.96
CA ALA A 202 26.76 -23.58 -5.47
C ALA A 202 25.29 -23.59 -5.03
N PRO A 203 24.86 -22.75 -4.07
CA PRO A 203 23.52 -22.85 -3.47
C PRO A 203 22.44 -22.52 -4.50
N SER A 204 21.49 -23.44 -4.66
CA SER A 204 20.36 -23.31 -5.57
C SER A 204 19.39 -22.23 -5.12
N ALA A 205 19.27 -21.18 -5.93
CA ALA A 205 18.11 -20.30 -5.87
C ALA A 205 16.86 -21.04 -6.40
N PRO A 206 15.66 -20.80 -5.86
CA PRO A 206 14.44 -21.44 -6.33
C PRO A 206 14.16 -21.05 -7.78
N VAL A 207 13.80 -22.05 -8.60
CA VAL A 207 13.42 -21.86 -10.01
C VAL A 207 12.06 -21.21 -10.07
N ALA A 208 11.98 -20.03 -10.67
CA ALA A 208 10.74 -19.29 -10.82
C ALA A 208 9.87 -19.85 -11.96
N PRO A 209 8.54 -19.90 -11.79
CA PRO A 209 7.59 -20.34 -12.81
C PRO A 209 7.42 -19.34 -13.96
N SER A 210 6.96 -19.80 -15.12
CA SER A 210 6.76 -19.02 -16.37
C SER A 210 5.27 -18.71 -16.61
N ILE A 211 4.96 -17.52 -17.11
CA ILE A 211 3.59 -16.95 -17.10
C ILE A 211 3.07 -16.55 -18.48
N ALA A 212 1.76 -16.73 -18.71
CA ALA A 212 0.99 -16.13 -19.78
C ALA A 212 -0.05 -15.15 -19.22
N PHE A 213 -0.12 -13.94 -19.77
CA PHE A 213 -0.95 -12.84 -19.31
C PHE A 213 -2.30 -12.77 -20.06
N ARG A 214 -3.40 -12.53 -19.33
CA ARG A 214 -4.70 -12.17 -19.89
C ARG A 214 -5.13 -10.81 -19.32
N GLY A 215 -5.42 -9.84 -20.21
CA GLY A 215 -5.87 -8.50 -19.81
C GLY A 215 -7.13 -8.56 -18.96
N ALA A 216 -7.18 -7.73 -17.92
CA ALA A 216 -8.35 -7.57 -17.08
C ALA A 216 -9.57 -7.09 -17.91
N PRO A 217 -10.81 -7.53 -17.59
CA PRO A 217 -12.00 -6.93 -18.18
C PRO A 217 -12.09 -5.46 -17.79
N GLU A 218 -12.47 -4.60 -18.74
CA GLU A 218 -12.79 -3.20 -18.48
C GLU A 218 -13.95 -3.15 -17.48
N ILE A 219 -13.73 -2.55 -16.33
CA ILE A 219 -14.80 -2.20 -15.39
C ILE A 219 -15.48 -0.97 -16.01
N THR A 220 -16.59 -1.20 -16.72
CA THR A 220 -17.53 -0.14 -17.10
C THR A 220 -18.21 0.37 -15.83
N SER A 221 -17.91 1.62 -15.49
CA SER A 221 -18.66 2.37 -14.48
C SER A 221 -20.02 2.74 -15.09
N ASP A 222 -21.10 2.19 -14.56
CA ASP A 222 -22.43 2.78 -14.61
C ASP A 222 -22.64 3.69 -13.40
#